data_141108b50d3b50a50430e0e08cbd7d77
#
_entry.id   141108b50d3b50a50430e0e08cbd7d77
#
_cell.length_a   1.000
_cell.length_b   1.000
_cell.length_c   1.000
_cell.angle_alpha   90.00
_cell.angle_beta   90.00
_cell.angle_gamma   90.00
#
_symmetry.space_group_name_H-M   'P 1'
#
loop_
_entity.id
_entity.type
_entity.pdbx_description
1 polymer ?
#
loop_
_entity_poly.entity_id
_entity_poly.type
_entity_poly.pdbx_seq_one_letter_code
_entity_poly.pdbx_strand_id
1 'polypeptide(L)'
;MSAVETHKTACILCYVNCGLEVEVQGREITKVRGDRDNPRSQGYLCQKAGRIPFYTNNTAHRLTTPLRRTPAGGFEPIDWDTAIAEIAAKLSAIRAEHGGYAFGLSLIHI
;
A
#
# COMPACT_ATOMS: atom_id res chain seq x y z
N MET A 1 -11.01 26.74 -0.67
CA MET A 1 -11.07 25.43 -1.36
C MET A 1 -9.91 25.43 -2.34
N SER A 2 -9.02 24.41 -2.29
CA SER A 2 -7.92 24.27 -3.25
C SER A 2 -8.47 24.01 -4.66
N ALA A 3 -7.78 24.52 -5.67
CA ALA A 3 -8.13 24.25 -7.07
C ALA A 3 -7.99 22.74 -7.36
N VAL A 4 -8.76 22.23 -8.30
CA VAL A 4 -8.60 20.88 -8.82
C VAL A 4 -7.49 20.90 -9.86
N GLU A 5 -6.50 20.03 -9.70
CA GLU A 5 -5.39 19.84 -10.62
C GLU A 5 -5.52 18.48 -11.30
N THR A 6 -5.15 18.40 -12.58
CA THR A 6 -5.12 17.14 -13.33
C THR A 6 -3.69 16.74 -13.62
N HIS A 7 -3.33 15.51 -13.26
CA HIS A 7 -2.01 14.94 -13.48
C HIS A 7 -2.10 13.67 -14.32
N LYS A 8 -1.13 13.49 -15.23
CA LYS A 8 -0.92 12.22 -15.93
C LYS A 8 0.05 11.35 -15.17
N THR A 9 -0.30 10.09 -15.01
CA THR A 9 0.51 9.11 -14.28
C THR A 9 0.28 7.70 -14.81
N ALA A 10 0.90 6.70 -14.17
CA ALA A 10 0.73 5.30 -14.52
C ALA A 10 0.04 4.53 -13.37
N CYS A 11 -0.78 3.55 -13.72
CA CYS A 11 -1.43 2.67 -12.77
C CYS A 11 -0.43 1.71 -12.14
N ILE A 12 -0.41 1.63 -10.81
CA ILE A 12 0.51 0.79 -10.03
C ILE A 12 -0.08 -0.59 -9.64
N LEU A 13 -1.32 -0.90 -10.02
CA LEU A 13 -2.04 -2.06 -9.47
C LEU A 13 -1.71 -3.39 -10.15
N CYS A 14 -1.14 -3.37 -11.36
CA CYS A 14 -0.71 -4.58 -12.04
C CYS A 14 0.36 -4.28 -13.11
N TYR A 15 0.91 -5.34 -13.71
CA TYR A 15 2.00 -5.26 -14.71
C TYR A 15 1.63 -4.51 -16.01
N VAL A 16 0.34 -4.34 -16.30
CA VAL A 16 -0.11 -3.64 -17.53
C VAL A 16 0.25 -2.16 -17.47
N ASN A 17 0.27 -1.56 -16.28
CA ASN A 17 0.73 -0.20 -16.03
C ASN A 17 0.05 0.84 -16.95
N CYS A 18 -1.29 0.81 -17.00
CA CYS A 18 -2.08 1.70 -17.86
C CYS A 18 -1.84 3.18 -17.53
N GLY A 19 -1.85 4.05 -18.53
CA GLY A 19 -1.83 5.50 -18.35
C GLY A 19 -3.12 6.01 -17.70
N LEU A 20 -2.97 6.89 -16.73
CA LEU A 20 -4.07 7.49 -15.98
C LEU A 20 -4.02 9.01 -16.04
N GLU A 21 -5.19 9.63 -16.08
CA GLU A 21 -5.41 11.02 -15.69
C GLU A 21 -6.06 11.04 -14.31
N VAL A 22 -5.45 11.78 -13.39
CA VAL A 22 -5.86 11.86 -11.98
C VAL A 22 -6.19 13.29 -11.63
N GLU A 23 -7.42 13.55 -11.19
CA GLU A 23 -7.83 14.83 -10.62
C GLU A 23 -7.54 14.82 -9.12
N VAL A 24 -6.82 15.84 -8.66
CA VAL A 24 -6.40 15.99 -7.25
C VAL A 24 -6.90 17.33 -6.72
N GLN A 25 -7.45 17.34 -5.51
CA GLN A 25 -7.83 18.54 -4.79
C GLN A 25 -7.17 18.52 -3.40
N GLY A 26 -6.15 19.36 -3.21
CA GLY A 26 -5.33 19.32 -2.01
C GLY A 26 -4.56 18.01 -1.90
N ARG A 27 -4.92 17.15 -0.97
CA ARG A 27 -4.30 15.82 -0.76
C ARG A 27 -5.21 14.65 -1.16
N GLU A 28 -6.34 14.94 -1.78
CA GLU A 28 -7.31 13.92 -2.13
C GLU A 28 -7.37 13.70 -3.65
N ILE A 29 -7.43 12.45 -4.06
CA ILE A 29 -7.72 12.07 -5.44
C ILE A 29 -9.24 12.08 -5.59
N THR A 30 -9.75 13.00 -6.39
CA THR A 30 -11.20 13.16 -6.60
C THR A 30 -11.72 12.32 -7.76
N LYS A 31 -10.86 12.06 -8.76
CA LYS A 31 -11.25 11.28 -9.93
C LYS A 31 -10.06 10.61 -10.60
N VAL A 32 -10.30 9.45 -11.20
CA VAL A 32 -9.33 8.72 -12.03
C VAL A 32 -9.98 8.35 -13.35
N ARG A 33 -9.29 8.63 -14.46
CA ARG A 33 -9.66 8.24 -15.81
C ARG A 33 -8.49 7.58 -16.53
N GLY A 34 -8.77 6.82 -17.58
CA GLY A 34 -7.72 6.36 -18.49
C GLY A 34 -7.20 7.52 -19.34
N ASP A 35 -5.88 7.65 -19.44
CA ASP A 35 -5.23 8.63 -20.33
C ASP A 35 -5.36 8.18 -21.78
N ARG A 36 -6.12 8.94 -22.58
CA ARG A 36 -6.36 8.65 -24.00
C ARG A 36 -5.11 8.84 -24.86
N ASP A 37 -4.20 9.69 -24.44
CA ASP A 37 -2.95 9.96 -25.15
C ASP A 37 -1.86 8.93 -24.84
N ASN A 38 -2.10 8.05 -23.86
CA ASN A 38 -1.15 6.99 -23.53
C ASN A 38 -1.05 5.98 -24.68
N PRO A 39 0.13 5.78 -25.30
CA PRO A 39 0.26 4.97 -26.51
C PRO A 39 -0.04 3.48 -26.29
N ARG A 40 0.07 2.99 -25.05
CA ARG A 40 -0.14 1.59 -24.71
C ARG A 40 -1.59 1.28 -24.34
N SER A 41 -2.18 2.08 -23.46
CA SER A 41 -3.51 1.81 -22.90
C SER A 41 -4.65 2.57 -23.58
N GLN A 42 -4.33 3.66 -24.31
CA GLN A 42 -5.27 4.44 -25.14
C GLN A 42 -6.61 4.76 -24.45
N GLY A 43 -6.53 5.13 -23.16
CA GLY A 43 -7.70 5.47 -22.36
C GLY A 43 -8.37 4.28 -21.67
N TYR A 44 -7.87 3.05 -21.84
CA TYR A 44 -8.41 1.90 -21.11
C TYR A 44 -8.25 2.06 -19.59
N LEU A 45 -9.30 1.77 -18.84
CA LEU A 45 -9.35 1.79 -17.39
C LEU A 45 -10.14 0.58 -16.88
N CYS A 46 -9.51 -0.27 -16.08
CA CYS A 46 -10.21 -1.36 -15.41
C CYS A 46 -10.89 -0.90 -14.11
N GLN A 47 -11.81 -1.70 -13.58
CA GLN A 47 -12.52 -1.39 -12.33
C GLN A 47 -11.59 -1.18 -11.12
N LYS A 48 -10.46 -1.90 -11.03
CA LYS A 48 -9.49 -1.74 -9.94
C LYS A 48 -8.90 -0.34 -9.93
N ALA A 49 -8.47 0.16 -11.09
CA ALA A 49 -7.91 1.50 -11.20
C ALA A 49 -8.97 2.59 -10.92
N GLY A 50 -10.21 2.41 -11.32
CA GLY A 50 -11.33 3.29 -10.97
C GLY A 50 -11.60 3.40 -9.46
N ARG A 51 -11.12 2.45 -8.66
CA ARG A 51 -11.24 2.45 -7.19
C ARG A 51 -10.05 3.08 -6.46
N ILE A 52 -9.03 3.57 -7.17
CA ILE A 52 -7.85 4.23 -6.55
C ILE A 52 -8.25 5.34 -5.57
N PRO A 53 -9.20 6.26 -5.87
CA PRO A 53 -9.61 7.28 -4.91
C PRO A 53 -10.09 6.69 -3.59
N PHE A 54 -10.87 5.61 -3.63
CA PHE A 54 -11.36 4.93 -2.44
C PHE A 54 -10.22 4.36 -1.58
N TYR A 55 -9.20 3.75 -2.19
CA TYR A 55 -8.06 3.19 -1.44
C TYR A 55 -7.16 4.28 -0.87
N THR A 56 -6.93 5.33 -1.66
CA THR A 56 -5.93 6.36 -1.32
C THR A 56 -6.47 7.34 -0.30
N ASN A 57 -7.74 7.75 -0.43
CA ASN A 57 -8.35 8.75 0.45
C ASN A 57 -8.86 8.15 1.77
N ASN A 58 -9.02 6.82 1.85
CA ASN A 58 -9.54 6.16 3.05
C ASN A 58 -8.46 6.01 4.11
N THR A 59 -8.09 7.11 4.76
CA THR A 59 -7.07 7.15 5.81
C THR A 59 -7.55 6.58 7.14
N ALA A 60 -8.86 6.52 7.37
CA ALA A 60 -9.44 6.05 8.63
C ALA A 60 -9.15 4.56 8.92
N HIS A 61 -8.99 3.75 7.87
CA HIS A 61 -8.70 2.31 8.00
C HIS A 61 -7.26 1.93 7.61
N ARG A 62 -6.41 2.93 7.32
CA ARG A 62 -5.01 2.70 6.99
C ARG A 62 -4.16 2.74 8.25
N LEU A 63 -3.46 1.63 8.53
CA LEU A 63 -2.47 1.61 9.60
C LEU A 63 -1.28 2.49 9.21
N THR A 64 -0.96 3.46 10.07
CA THR A 64 0.14 4.43 9.87
C THR A 64 1.31 4.21 10.82
N THR A 65 1.12 3.33 11.81
CA THR A 65 2.13 2.95 12.80
C THR A 65 2.15 1.44 12.97
N PRO A 66 3.29 0.84 13.38
CA PRO A 66 3.32 -0.55 13.78
C PRO A 66 2.37 -0.82 14.95
N LEU A 67 1.79 -2.00 14.97
CA LEU A 67 0.92 -2.44 16.06
C LEU A 67 1.49 -3.71 16.69
N ARG A 68 1.55 -3.73 18.02
CA ARG A 68 1.89 -4.91 18.82
C ARG A 68 0.63 -5.54 19.38
N ARG A 69 0.56 -6.87 19.33
CA ARG A 69 -0.54 -7.61 19.97
C ARG A 69 -0.40 -7.55 21.48
N THR A 70 -1.50 -7.22 22.16
CA THR A 70 -1.57 -7.24 23.62
C THR A 70 -1.95 -8.64 24.14
N PRO A 71 -1.61 -8.99 25.37
CA PRO A 71 -2.04 -10.26 25.99
C PRO A 71 -3.56 -10.45 26.04
N ALA A 72 -4.32 -9.36 26.08
CA ALA A 72 -5.79 -9.37 26.06
C ALA A 72 -6.39 -9.61 24.66
N GLY A 73 -5.57 -9.82 23.63
CA GLY A 73 -6.00 -10.11 22.26
C GLY A 73 -6.24 -8.88 21.38
N GLY A 74 -6.06 -7.67 21.90
CA GLY A 74 -6.11 -6.42 21.14
C GLY A 74 -4.78 -6.06 20.48
N PHE A 75 -4.69 -4.81 19.98
CA PHE A 75 -3.49 -4.24 19.43
C PHE A 75 -3.24 -2.85 20.04
N GLU A 76 -1.97 -2.52 20.25
CA GLU A 76 -1.50 -1.22 20.70
C GLU A 76 -0.47 -0.63 19.72
N PRO A 77 -0.47 0.68 19.46
CA PRO A 77 0.55 1.33 18.65
C PRO A 77 1.90 1.27 19.36
N ILE A 78 2.96 0.99 18.60
CA ILE A 78 4.36 1.09 19.03
C ILE A 78 5.16 1.88 18.01
N ASP A 79 6.34 2.38 18.41
CA ASP A 79 7.25 3.04 17.48
C ASP A 79 8.00 2.03 16.60
N TRP A 80 8.60 2.52 15.52
CA TRP A 80 9.31 1.69 14.55
C TRP A 80 10.57 1.03 15.13
N ASP A 81 11.30 1.73 15.97
CA ASP A 81 12.55 1.20 16.57
C ASP A 81 12.22 0.03 17.50
N THR A 82 11.19 0.17 18.31
CA THR A 82 10.67 -0.91 19.16
C THR A 82 10.21 -2.10 18.31
N ALA A 83 9.43 -1.88 17.25
CA ALA A 83 8.94 -2.94 16.38
C ALA A 83 10.10 -3.72 15.72
N ILE A 84 11.08 -3.00 15.17
CA ILE A 84 12.25 -3.60 14.52
C ILE A 84 13.08 -4.39 15.51
N ALA A 85 13.36 -3.84 16.70
CA ALA A 85 14.14 -4.51 17.74
C ALA A 85 13.48 -5.81 18.21
N GLU A 86 12.17 -5.78 18.48
CA GLU A 86 11.42 -6.96 18.91
C GLU A 86 11.39 -8.06 17.81
N ILE A 87 11.17 -7.69 16.56
CA ILE A 87 11.17 -8.62 15.42
C ILE A 87 12.57 -9.22 15.23
N ALA A 88 13.62 -8.38 15.24
CA ALA A 88 15.00 -8.84 15.08
C ALA A 88 15.41 -9.82 16.18
N ALA A 89 15.06 -9.53 17.44
CA ALA A 89 15.34 -10.41 18.57
C ALA A 89 14.64 -11.77 18.40
N LYS A 90 13.36 -11.79 18.04
CA LYS A 90 12.59 -13.03 17.81
C LYS A 90 13.16 -13.85 16.65
N LEU A 91 13.45 -13.22 15.51
CA LEU A 91 14.02 -13.91 14.35
C LEU A 91 15.42 -14.47 14.65
N SER A 92 16.24 -13.75 15.40
CA SER A 92 17.56 -14.21 15.84
C SER A 92 17.45 -15.43 16.76
N ALA A 93 16.52 -15.41 17.70
CA ALA A 93 16.28 -16.54 18.60
C ALA A 93 15.79 -17.78 17.82
N ILE A 94 14.82 -17.64 16.92
CA ILE A 94 14.32 -18.73 16.08
C ILE A 94 15.45 -19.32 15.22
N ARG A 95 16.28 -18.46 14.62
CA ARG A 95 17.42 -18.89 13.82
C ARG A 95 18.45 -19.66 14.66
N ALA A 96 18.73 -19.20 15.87
CA ALA A 96 19.70 -19.86 16.77
C ALA A 96 19.21 -21.24 17.23
N GLU A 97 17.91 -21.36 17.49
CA GLU A 97 17.32 -22.60 18.02
C GLU A 97 17.01 -23.63 16.93
N HIS A 98 16.47 -23.17 15.78
CA HIS A 98 15.89 -24.04 14.75
C HIS A 98 16.57 -23.93 13.38
N GLY A 99 17.57 -23.06 13.21
CA GLY A 99 18.24 -22.79 11.94
C GLY A 99 17.45 -21.87 10.99
N GLY A 100 18.08 -21.51 9.88
CA GLY A 100 17.51 -20.53 8.93
C GLY A 100 16.25 -21.00 8.20
N TYR A 101 16.05 -22.30 8.06
CA TYR A 101 14.86 -22.87 7.38
C TYR A 101 13.58 -22.81 8.22
N ALA A 102 13.67 -22.43 9.50
CA ALA A 102 12.50 -22.25 10.35
C ALA A 102 11.71 -20.96 10.03
N PHE A 103 12.26 -20.07 9.20
CA PHE A 103 11.61 -18.84 8.77
C PHE A 103 11.23 -18.93 7.28
N GLY A 104 9.94 -18.82 6.98
CA GLY A 104 9.41 -18.76 5.63
C GLY A 104 8.75 -17.40 5.35
N LEU A 105 9.07 -16.81 4.20
CA LEU A 105 8.45 -15.58 3.75
C LEU A 105 7.49 -15.88 2.60
N SER A 106 6.19 -15.64 2.84
CA SER A 106 5.17 -15.69 1.79
C SER A 106 4.99 -14.32 1.18
N LEU A 107 5.12 -14.21 -0.13
CA LEU A 107 4.84 -12.99 -0.90
C LEU A 107 3.53 -13.17 -1.67
N ILE A 108 3.59 -13.21 -3.02
CA ILE A 108 2.38 -13.26 -3.85
C ILE A 108 2.11 -14.62 -4.50
N HIS A 109 3.05 -15.55 -4.44
CA HIS A 109 2.98 -16.84 -5.14
C HIS A 109 3.02 -18.06 -4.21
N ILE A 110 2.75 -17.85 -2.93
CA ILE A 110 2.69 -18.93 -1.94
C ILE A 110 1.31 -18.91 -1.28
#